data_0591ef9ebcae0e57eb8293778a42dc36
#
_entry.id   0591ef9ebcae0e57eb8293778a42dc36
#
_cell.length_a   1.000
_cell.length_b   1.000
_cell.length_c   1.000
_cell.angle_alpha   90.00
_cell.angle_beta   90.00
_cell.angle_gamma   90.00
#
_symmetry.space_group_name_H-M   'P 1'
#
loop_
_entity.id
_entity.type
_entity.pdbx_description
1 polymer ?
#
loop_
_entity_poly.entity_id
_entity_poly.type
_entity_poly.pdbx_seq_one_letter_code
_entity_poly.pdbx_strand_id
1 'polypeptide(L)'
;MPVTVNKAGANYKSEVAHLSYSPRRAYDEWLGICEGILALGGDALFDFEPEDEPFLDQGDLAVDAEGAIRPVAGGAHLGRIDAVLTGRVFAANGPWVVIEERKMRALLPHMLTHRQEEEPYYRRLLARIAEGGGYELSVAKNPHRWEGMADVAVVGDQVVLTYTVPGHYDANTTPKTQRSTREGVQYAADFAGVSGGARIYAELVYPHFHGDTVHFGGRPAAGGARLVHYAGGLWGDGAARVAEALGGAGAIVPIGREDAVDQYAGNSRQVERGVLVPDGVSTAFETALHDLGLETRRLPLFELFGKAGGGPACATLYLPRNLELPKDFPLRYSVRREEARRRRERIPEEVRVDPRWFEGRTRG
;
A
#
# COMPACT_ATOMS: atom_id res chain seq x y z
N MET A 1 12.96 -17.63 6.20
CA MET A 1 12.29 -17.24 7.45
C MET A 1 11.18 -16.33 7.04
N PRO A 2 9.96 -16.50 7.52
CA PRO A 2 8.96 -15.48 7.32
C PRO A 2 9.50 -14.23 7.99
N VAL A 3 9.79 -13.23 7.20
CA VAL A 3 10.00 -11.91 7.74
C VAL A 3 8.68 -11.56 8.35
N THR A 4 8.63 -11.50 9.64
CA THR A 4 7.47 -11.02 10.35
C THR A 4 7.40 -9.52 10.13
N VAL A 5 7.02 -9.18 8.93
CA VAL A 5 6.69 -7.86 8.43
C VAL A 5 5.79 -7.11 9.40
N ASN A 6 5.08 -7.86 10.17
CA ASN A 6 4.10 -7.41 11.12
C ASN A 6 4.59 -7.35 12.55
N LYS A 7 5.85 -7.56 12.81
CA LYS A 7 6.39 -7.08 14.06
C LYS A 7 6.43 -5.56 14.00
N ALA A 8 5.22 -5.00 14.04
CA ALA A 8 4.95 -3.61 13.94
C ALA A 8 5.91 -2.79 14.82
N GLY A 9 6.55 -1.86 14.22
CA GLY A 9 7.27 -0.82 14.91
C GLY A 9 8.70 -1.15 15.31
N ALA A 10 8.99 -1.51 16.53
CA ALA A 10 10.36 -1.52 17.06
C ALA A 10 11.26 -2.64 16.52
N ASN A 11 10.71 -3.83 16.26
CA ASN A 11 11.54 -4.97 15.85
C ASN A 11 11.93 -4.97 14.38
N TYR A 12 11.06 -4.47 13.52
CA TYR A 12 11.32 -4.30 12.09
C TYR A 12 12.59 -3.50 11.84
N LYS A 13 12.75 -2.40 12.55
CA LYS A 13 13.88 -1.47 12.38
C LYS A 13 15.20 -2.03 12.88
N SER A 14 15.18 -2.83 13.92
CA SER A 14 16.39 -3.53 14.42
C SER A 14 16.81 -4.69 13.51
N GLU A 15 15.85 -5.36 12.86
CA GLU A 15 16.15 -6.43 11.90
C GLU A 15 16.69 -5.86 10.59
N VAL A 16 16.14 -4.75 10.08
CA VAL A 16 16.63 -4.07 8.86
C VAL A 16 18.04 -3.50 9.05
N ALA A 17 18.37 -3.05 10.26
CA ALA A 17 19.70 -2.52 10.57
C ALA A 17 20.84 -3.50 10.33
N HIS A 18 20.56 -4.79 10.34
CA HIS A 18 21.54 -5.86 10.14
C HIS A 18 21.52 -6.48 8.73
N LEU A 19 20.61 -6.02 7.88
CA LEU A 19 20.45 -6.56 6.53
C LEU A 19 21.12 -5.66 5.50
N SER A 20 21.80 -6.27 4.53
CA SER A 20 22.13 -5.58 3.29
C SER A 20 20.81 -5.30 2.54
N TYR A 21 20.74 -4.15 1.90
CA TYR A 21 19.60 -3.73 1.09
C TYR A 21 20.06 -3.46 -0.34
N SER A 22 19.32 -3.96 -1.31
CA SER A 22 19.56 -3.69 -2.72
C SER A 22 18.54 -2.70 -3.28
N PRO A 23 18.87 -1.39 -3.34
CA PRO A 23 17.98 -0.39 -3.94
C PRO A 23 17.65 -0.73 -5.40
N ARG A 24 18.63 -1.24 -6.16
CA ARG A 24 18.43 -1.63 -7.57
C ARG A 24 17.41 -2.77 -7.68
N ARG A 25 17.52 -3.79 -6.83
CA ARG A 25 16.56 -4.89 -6.80
C ARG A 25 15.17 -4.43 -6.37
N ALA A 26 15.06 -3.58 -5.35
CA ALA A 26 13.78 -3.00 -4.95
C ALA A 26 13.14 -2.20 -6.10
N TYR A 27 13.95 -1.45 -6.84
CA TYR A 27 13.49 -0.72 -8.01
C TYR A 27 13.04 -1.67 -9.13
N ASP A 28 13.75 -2.77 -9.38
CA ASP A 28 13.35 -3.81 -10.33
C ASP A 28 12.03 -4.47 -9.93
N GLU A 29 11.84 -4.76 -8.65
CA GLU A 29 10.60 -5.29 -8.11
C GLU A 29 9.44 -4.30 -8.31
N TRP A 30 9.69 -3.02 -8.10
CA TRP A 30 8.70 -1.96 -8.35
C TRP A 30 8.36 -1.82 -9.84
N LEU A 31 9.35 -1.85 -10.73
CA LEU A 31 9.10 -1.93 -12.18
C LEU A 31 8.33 -3.20 -12.54
N GLY A 32 8.61 -4.32 -11.88
CA GLY A 32 7.87 -5.58 -12.04
C GLY A 32 6.38 -5.44 -11.74
N ILE A 33 6.02 -4.64 -10.74
CA ILE A 33 4.60 -4.32 -10.45
C ILE A 33 3.99 -3.55 -11.63
N CYS A 34 4.65 -2.50 -12.13
CA CYS A 34 4.18 -1.71 -13.26
C CYS A 34 4.02 -2.56 -14.54
N GLU A 35 5.01 -3.39 -14.85
CA GLU A 35 4.95 -4.33 -15.99
C GLU A 35 3.82 -5.36 -15.79
N GLY A 36 3.62 -5.82 -14.57
CA GLY A 36 2.53 -6.71 -14.21
C GLY A 36 1.16 -6.09 -14.44
N ILE A 37 0.98 -4.84 -14.05
CA ILE A 37 -0.26 -4.08 -14.28
C ILE A 37 -0.55 -3.98 -15.78
N LEU A 38 0.44 -3.59 -16.58
CA LEU A 38 0.28 -3.48 -18.04
C LEU A 38 -0.03 -4.84 -18.68
N ALA A 39 0.64 -5.92 -18.27
CA ALA A 39 0.43 -7.26 -18.80
C ALA A 39 -0.99 -7.77 -18.53
N LEU A 40 -1.59 -7.39 -17.39
CA LEU A 40 -2.97 -7.71 -17.04
C LEU A 40 -4.01 -6.75 -17.64
N GLY A 41 -3.58 -5.86 -18.55
CA GLY A 41 -4.47 -4.92 -19.26
C GLY A 41 -4.81 -3.66 -18.49
N GLY A 42 -4.18 -3.43 -17.35
CA GLY A 42 -4.31 -2.20 -16.58
C GLY A 42 -3.42 -1.08 -17.11
N ASP A 43 -3.52 0.07 -16.48
CA ASP A 43 -2.66 1.22 -16.71
C ASP A 43 -2.02 1.65 -15.39
N ALA A 44 -0.78 2.06 -15.43
CA ALA A 44 -0.03 2.48 -14.27
C ALA A 44 0.49 3.90 -14.47
N LEU A 45 0.25 4.74 -13.47
CA LEU A 45 0.97 5.99 -13.33
C LEU A 45 2.22 5.75 -12.47
N PHE A 46 3.34 6.17 -12.98
CA PHE A 46 4.64 5.99 -12.38
C PHE A 46 5.28 7.36 -12.17
N ASP A 47 5.36 7.78 -10.92
CA ASP A 47 5.97 9.05 -10.58
C ASP A 47 7.29 8.84 -9.84
N PHE A 48 8.29 9.55 -10.30
CA PHE A 48 9.51 9.79 -9.57
C PHE A 48 9.87 11.26 -9.74
N GLU A 49 10.15 11.93 -8.66
CA GLU A 49 10.54 13.33 -8.71
C GLU A 49 12.02 13.45 -9.10
N PRO A 50 12.41 14.51 -9.83
CA PRO A 50 13.82 14.79 -10.11
C PRO A 50 14.66 14.89 -8.84
N GLU A 51 14.05 15.36 -7.76
CA GLU A 51 14.65 15.49 -6.42
C GLU A 51 14.90 14.13 -5.76
N ASP A 52 14.39 13.05 -6.34
CA ASP A 52 14.61 11.68 -5.90
C ASP A 52 15.92 11.08 -6.41
N GLU A 53 16.68 11.84 -7.13
CA GLU A 53 18.01 11.46 -7.56
C GLU A 53 19.09 12.06 -6.66
N PRO A 54 19.87 11.20 -6.06
CA PRO A 54 19.63 9.80 -5.71
C PRO A 54 18.80 9.71 -4.43
N PHE A 55 18.13 8.61 -4.15
CA PHE A 55 17.35 8.30 -2.93
C PHE A 55 18.06 8.67 -1.60
N LEU A 56 19.30 9.00 -1.66
CA LEU A 56 20.24 9.12 -0.57
C LEU A 56 20.69 10.57 -0.33
N ASP A 57 20.33 11.51 -1.20
CA ASP A 57 20.81 12.90 -1.14
C ASP A 57 19.72 13.87 -0.66
N GLN A 58 18.85 13.41 0.20
CA GLN A 58 17.74 14.22 0.69
C GLN A 58 17.95 14.73 2.12
N GLY A 59 19.04 15.41 2.31
CA GLY A 59 19.26 16.27 3.48
C GLY A 59 19.37 15.58 4.84
N ASP A 60 18.77 14.39 5.03
CA ASP A 60 18.73 13.71 6.31
C ASP A 60 19.50 12.40 6.36
N LEU A 61 19.83 11.84 5.20
CA LEU A 61 20.61 10.61 5.06
C LEU A 61 21.69 10.80 3.99
N ALA A 62 22.87 10.28 4.25
CA ALA A 62 23.95 10.21 3.28
C ALA A 62 24.51 8.79 3.24
N VAL A 63 25.04 8.39 2.10
CA VAL A 63 25.82 7.16 1.97
C VAL A 63 27.29 7.52 2.15
N ASP A 64 27.95 6.87 3.08
CA ASP A 64 29.39 7.02 3.24
C ASP A 64 30.17 6.28 2.16
N ALA A 65 31.51 6.43 2.18
CA ALA A 65 32.40 5.79 1.21
C ALA A 65 32.34 4.26 1.24
N GLU A 66 31.88 3.69 2.35
CA GLU A 66 31.71 2.25 2.56
C GLU A 66 30.32 1.75 2.13
N GLY A 67 29.44 2.65 1.64
CA GLY A 67 28.09 2.33 1.22
C GLY A 67 27.08 2.20 2.37
N ALA A 68 27.42 2.63 3.58
CA ALA A 68 26.49 2.63 4.70
C ALA A 68 25.65 3.92 4.75
N ILE A 69 24.36 3.78 5.01
CA ILE A 69 23.44 4.93 5.20
C ILE A 69 23.68 5.51 6.59
N ARG A 70 23.98 6.80 6.63
CA ARG A 70 24.22 7.55 7.88
C ARG A 70 23.29 8.76 7.99
N PRO A 71 22.83 9.11 9.19
CA PRO A 71 22.10 10.35 9.39
C PRO A 71 23.03 11.55 9.15
N VAL A 72 22.53 12.54 8.42
CA VAL A 72 23.17 13.87 8.31
C VAL A 72 22.76 14.69 9.52
N ALA A 73 23.62 15.62 9.94
CA ALA A 73 23.35 16.49 11.08
C ALA A 73 22.04 17.26 10.89
N GLY A 74 21.03 16.98 11.73
CA GLY A 74 19.68 17.54 11.62
C GLY A 74 18.57 16.54 11.91
N GLY A 75 18.88 15.24 11.88
CA GLY A 75 17.99 14.17 12.33
C GLY A 75 17.06 13.60 11.26
N ALA A 76 17.44 12.49 10.69
CA ALA A 76 16.60 11.71 9.80
C ALA A 76 15.39 11.14 10.54
N HIS A 77 14.21 11.30 9.99
CA HIS A 77 13.01 10.63 10.46
C HIS A 77 12.99 9.18 9.99
N LEU A 78 12.56 8.26 10.86
CA LEU A 78 12.44 6.84 10.54
C LEU A 78 11.53 6.56 9.34
N GLY A 79 10.49 7.40 9.13
CA GLY A 79 9.64 7.34 7.95
C GLY A 79 10.40 7.56 6.64
N ARG A 80 11.46 8.35 6.65
CA ARG A 80 12.31 8.54 5.48
C ARG A 80 13.20 7.35 5.19
N ILE A 81 13.61 6.59 6.20
CA ILE A 81 14.30 5.33 5.93
C ILE A 81 13.39 4.32 5.27
N ASP A 82 12.17 4.17 5.77
CA ASP A 82 11.19 3.32 5.11
C ASP A 82 10.99 3.78 3.66
N ALA A 83 10.93 5.10 3.42
CA ALA A 83 10.84 5.68 2.09
C ALA A 83 12.09 5.41 1.24
N VAL A 84 13.28 5.56 1.79
CA VAL A 84 14.56 5.24 1.11
C VAL A 84 14.66 3.75 0.80
N LEU A 85 14.29 2.89 1.74
CA LEU A 85 14.36 1.44 1.57
C LEU A 85 13.31 0.89 0.60
N THR A 86 12.17 1.57 0.43
CA THR A 86 11.03 1.07 -0.34
C THR A 86 10.73 1.83 -1.63
N GLY A 87 11.52 2.84 -1.96
CA GLY A 87 11.22 3.72 -3.10
C GLY A 87 10.12 4.73 -2.79
N ARG A 88 10.09 5.28 -1.59
CA ARG A 88 9.43 6.46 -1.05
C ARG A 88 8.07 6.34 -0.40
N VAL A 89 7.09 5.71 -1.00
CA VAL A 89 5.73 5.78 -0.47
C VAL A 89 5.06 4.44 -0.64
N PHE A 90 4.53 3.91 0.44
CA PHE A 90 3.52 2.86 0.32
C PHE A 90 2.24 3.51 -0.21
N ALA A 91 2.04 3.45 -1.52
CA ALA A 91 1.00 4.19 -2.21
C ALA A 91 -0.42 3.83 -1.74
N ALA A 92 -0.64 2.62 -1.20
CA ALA A 92 -1.92 2.23 -0.61
C ALA A 92 -2.34 3.12 0.57
N ASN A 93 -1.40 3.75 1.27
CA ASN A 93 -1.69 4.74 2.30
C ASN A 93 -2.01 6.13 1.71
N GLY A 94 -2.23 6.21 0.42
CA GLY A 94 -2.53 7.43 -0.29
C GLY A 94 -3.97 7.92 -0.14
N PRO A 95 -4.27 9.03 -0.84
CA PRO A 95 -5.56 9.70 -0.75
C PRO A 95 -6.71 8.90 -1.35
N TRP A 96 -7.92 9.13 -0.87
CA TRP A 96 -9.14 8.74 -1.57
C TRP A 96 -9.50 9.81 -2.60
N VAL A 97 -9.45 9.44 -3.87
CA VAL A 97 -9.78 10.34 -4.99
C VAL A 97 -11.17 10.05 -5.50
N VAL A 98 -11.96 11.08 -5.70
CA VAL A 98 -13.32 11.03 -6.27
C VAL A 98 -13.37 11.95 -7.47
N ILE A 99 -13.87 11.45 -8.59
CA ILE A 99 -14.04 12.20 -9.83
C ILE A 99 -15.56 12.39 -10.08
N GLU A 100 -15.99 13.63 -10.17
CA GLU A 100 -17.35 14.03 -10.50
C GLU A 100 -17.27 15.01 -11.70
N GLU A 101 -17.60 14.54 -12.88
CA GLU A 101 -17.44 15.32 -14.13
C GLU A 101 -15.99 15.81 -14.30
N ARG A 102 -15.77 17.13 -14.24
CA ARG A 102 -14.44 17.76 -14.33
C ARG A 102 -13.88 18.20 -12.97
N LYS A 103 -14.45 17.70 -11.88
CA LYS A 103 -13.98 17.95 -10.53
C LYS A 103 -13.27 16.73 -9.98
N MET A 104 -12.06 16.92 -9.48
CA MET A 104 -11.29 15.94 -8.74
C MET A 104 -11.27 16.36 -7.27
N ARG A 105 -11.91 15.56 -6.43
CA ARG A 105 -11.83 15.74 -4.98
C ARG A 105 -10.90 14.68 -4.40
N ALA A 106 -10.01 15.08 -3.52
CA ALA A 106 -9.09 14.16 -2.87
C ALA A 106 -9.10 14.36 -1.36
N LEU A 107 -9.24 13.28 -0.60
CA LEU A 107 -9.07 13.25 0.83
C LEU A 107 -7.69 12.69 1.17
N LEU A 108 -6.84 13.52 1.73
CA LEU A 108 -5.53 13.09 2.21
C LEU A 108 -5.65 12.32 3.53
N PRO A 109 -4.82 11.29 3.74
CA PRO A 109 -4.78 10.55 4.98
C PRO A 109 -4.26 11.41 6.14
N HIS A 110 -4.56 10.98 7.35
CA HIS A 110 -3.97 11.49 8.58
C HIS A 110 -3.16 10.36 9.22
N MET A 111 -1.96 10.17 8.71
CA MET A 111 -1.06 9.08 9.10
C MET A 111 -0.34 9.37 10.42
N LEU A 112 0.40 8.38 10.90
CA LEU A 112 1.34 8.51 12.00
C LEU A 112 2.35 9.65 11.73
N THR A 113 2.83 10.30 12.79
CA THR A 113 3.64 11.52 12.70
C THR A 113 4.84 11.39 11.76
N HIS A 114 5.52 10.26 11.78
CA HIS A 114 6.69 10.01 10.93
C HIS A 114 6.36 9.85 9.42
N ARG A 115 5.07 9.70 9.08
CA ARG A 115 4.61 9.59 7.68
C ARG A 115 3.86 10.82 7.18
N GLN A 116 3.70 11.84 8.00
CA GLN A 116 3.01 13.08 7.58
C GLN A 116 3.79 13.86 6.51
N GLU A 117 5.08 13.63 6.39
CA GLU A 117 5.93 14.22 5.35
C GLU A 117 5.56 13.72 3.93
N GLU A 118 4.78 12.66 3.79
CA GLU A 118 4.27 12.18 2.50
C GLU A 118 3.16 13.08 1.94
N GLU A 119 2.51 13.90 2.77
CA GLU A 119 1.40 14.76 2.34
C GLU A 119 1.77 15.74 1.21
N PRO A 120 2.89 16.48 1.25
CA PRO A 120 3.29 17.35 0.15
C PRO A 120 3.50 16.61 -1.16
N TYR A 121 4.01 15.39 -1.11
CA TYR A 121 4.16 14.54 -2.29
C TYR A 121 2.79 14.22 -2.93
N TYR A 122 1.82 13.75 -2.14
CA TYR A 122 0.48 13.49 -2.65
C TYR A 122 -0.19 14.74 -3.24
N ARG A 123 0.00 15.90 -2.62
CA ARG A 123 -0.55 17.16 -3.15
C ARG A 123 0.03 17.50 -4.52
N ARG A 124 1.34 17.36 -4.71
CA ARG A 124 1.99 17.60 -6.01
C ARG A 124 1.55 16.59 -7.06
N LEU A 125 1.51 15.32 -6.71
CA LEU A 125 1.05 14.25 -7.62
C LEU A 125 -0.38 14.49 -8.09
N LEU A 126 -1.29 14.80 -7.16
CA LEU A 126 -2.69 15.09 -7.48
C LEU A 126 -2.84 16.34 -8.36
N ALA A 127 -2.06 17.39 -8.09
CA ALA A 127 -2.05 18.60 -8.92
C ALA A 127 -1.63 18.29 -10.36
N ARG A 128 -0.58 17.50 -10.56
CA ARG A 128 -0.13 17.07 -11.90
C ARG A 128 -1.17 16.21 -12.61
N ILE A 129 -1.82 15.31 -11.90
CA ILE A 129 -2.89 14.47 -12.45
C ILE A 129 -4.09 15.33 -12.86
N ALA A 130 -4.50 16.26 -11.99
CA ALA A 130 -5.63 17.13 -12.26
C ALA A 130 -5.37 18.06 -13.45
N GLU A 131 -4.19 18.69 -13.50
CA GLU A 131 -3.76 19.52 -14.61
C GLU A 131 -3.77 18.74 -15.94
N GLY A 132 -3.14 17.55 -15.95
CA GLY A 132 -3.04 16.73 -17.15
C GLY A 132 -4.39 16.17 -17.63
N GLY A 133 -5.34 15.96 -16.72
CA GLY A 133 -6.71 15.51 -17.06
C GLY A 133 -7.70 16.66 -17.25
N GLY A 134 -7.31 17.91 -17.03
CA GLY A 134 -8.20 19.07 -17.11
C GLY A 134 -9.27 19.08 -16.02
N TYR A 135 -8.91 18.66 -14.81
CA TYR A 135 -9.80 18.66 -13.64
C TYR A 135 -9.57 19.86 -12.73
N GLU A 136 -10.65 20.38 -12.16
CA GLU A 136 -10.60 21.29 -11.02
C GLU A 136 -10.30 20.47 -9.75
N LEU A 137 -9.14 20.69 -9.13
CA LEU A 137 -8.72 19.95 -7.94
C LEU A 137 -9.15 20.62 -6.64
N SER A 138 -9.78 19.86 -5.76
CA SER A 138 -9.95 20.22 -4.36
C SER A 138 -9.36 19.15 -3.45
N VAL A 139 -8.58 19.58 -2.43
CA VAL A 139 -7.89 18.67 -1.53
C VAL A 139 -8.27 18.98 -0.09
N ALA A 140 -8.83 17.99 0.59
CA ALA A 140 -9.10 18.01 2.03
C ALA A 140 -8.14 17.07 2.76
N LYS A 141 -8.03 17.22 4.07
CA LYS A 141 -7.31 16.29 4.96
C LYS A 141 -8.29 15.69 5.95
N ASN A 142 -8.15 14.39 6.21
CA ASN A 142 -8.95 13.73 7.23
C ASN A 142 -8.57 14.27 8.62
N PRO A 143 -9.52 14.80 9.41
CA PRO A 143 -9.22 15.30 10.76
C PRO A 143 -8.94 14.17 11.77
N HIS A 144 -9.39 12.95 11.47
CA HIS A 144 -9.20 11.78 12.32
C HIS A 144 -8.10 10.87 11.75
N ARG A 145 -7.49 10.04 12.60
CA ARG A 145 -6.48 9.08 12.18
C ARG A 145 -7.05 8.11 11.14
N TRP A 146 -6.48 8.17 9.96
CA TRP A 146 -6.82 7.30 8.83
C TRP A 146 -5.58 7.14 7.93
N GLU A 147 -5.19 5.93 7.67
CA GLU A 147 -3.97 5.63 6.91
C GLU A 147 -4.25 5.33 5.43
N GLY A 148 -5.23 6.02 4.86
CA GLY A 148 -5.49 6.03 3.43
C GLY A 148 -6.27 4.83 2.92
N MET A 149 -6.14 4.58 1.62
CA MET A 149 -6.85 3.54 0.90
C MET A 149 -6.45 2.11 1.28
N ALA A 150 -5.39 1.92 2.06
CA ALA A 150 -5.02 0.63 2.63
C ALA A 150 -6.12 0.01 3.50
N ASP A 151 -6.99 0.85 4.08
CA ASP A 151 -8.10 0.43 4.94
C ASP A 151 -9.46 0.46 4.23
N VAL A 152 -9.45 0.45 2.89
CA VAL A 152 -10.66 0.53 2.06
C VAL A 152 -10.66 -0.55 1.00
N ALA A 153 -11.63 -1.47 1.05
CA ALA A 153 -11.85 -2.45 -0.01
C ALA A 153 -13.23 -2.27 -0.64
N VAL A 154 -13.25 -2.04 -1.96
CA VAL A 154 -14.49 -1.88 -2.73
C VAL A 154 -14.91 -3.24 -3.28
N VAL A 155 -16.15 -3.65 -2.98
CA VAL A 155 -16.74 -4.94 -3.38
C VAL A 155 -18.12 -4.67 -4.02
N GLY A 156 -18.15 -4.52 -5.31
CA GLY A 156 -19.38 -4.07 -6.00
C GLY A 156 -19.79 -2.68 -5.53
N ASP A 157 -21.01 -2.56 -5.03
CA ASP A 157 -21.55 -1.32 -4.48
C ASP A 157 -21.29 -1.16 -2.97
N GLN A 158 -20.62 -2.13 -2.37
CA GLN A 158 -20.28 -2.14 -0.96
C GLN A 158 -18.82 -1.76 -0.73
N VAL A 159 -18.53 -1.23 0.45
CA VAL A 159 -17.18 -0.84 0.86
C VAL A 159 -16.87 -1.39 2.24
N VAL A 160 -15.85 -2.23 2.33
CA VAL A 160 -15.32 -2.70 3.61
C VAL A 160 -14.29 -1.68 4.11
N LEU A 161 -14.50 -1.20 5.32
CA LEU A 161 -13.73 -0.15 5.98
C LEU A 161 -13.10 -0.75 7.23
N THR A 162 -11.77 -0.86 7.24
CA THR A 162 -11.05 -1.47 8.35
C THR A 162 -10.44 -0.46 9.29
N TYR A 163 -10.39 -0.80 10.56
CA TYR A 163 -9.83 0.03 11.62
C TYR A 163 -9.25 -0.85 12.73
N THR A 164 -8.48 -0.24 13.63
CA THR A 164 -7.93 -0.91 14.80
C THR A 164 -8.50 -0.30 16.07
N VAL A 165 -8.58 -1.10 17.15
CA VAL A 165 -9.01 -0.63 18.49
C VAL A 165 -7.90 -0.95 19.49
N PRO A 166 -7.41 0.03 20.26
CA PRO A 166 -6.43 -0.22 21.31
C PRO A 166 -6.95 -1.26 22.31
N GLY A 167 -6.10 -2.21 22.70
CA GLY A 167 -6.45 -3.30 23.58
C GLY A 167 -7.06 -4.54 22.92
N HIS A 168 -7.74 -4.37 21.77
CA HIS A 168 -8.20 -5.51 20.96
C HIS A 168 -7.18 -5.92 19.90
N TYR A 169 -6.56 -4.93 19.26
CA TYR A 169 -5.59 -5.18 18.20
C TYR A 169 -4.33 -5.88 18.76
N ASP A 170 -3.73 -5.29 19.78
CA ASP A 170 -2.55 -5.77 20.52
C ASP A 170 -2.51 -5.08 21.87
N ALA A 171 -2.08 -5.81 22.91
CA ALA A 171 -1.97 -5.29 24.28
C ALA A 171 -1.05 -4.06 24.41
N ASN A 172 -0.09 -3.89 23.48
CA ASN A 172 0.84 -2.76 23.44
C ASN A 172 0.34 -1.58 22.60
N THR A 173 -0.80 -1.71 21.91
CA THR A 173 -1.34 -0.65 21.09
C THR A 173 -1.97 0.44 21.94
N THR A 174 -1.47 1.65 21.80
CA THR A 174 -1.98 2.84 22.48
C THR A 174 -2.71 3.73 21.45
N PRO A 175 -3.51 4.73 21.88
CA PRO A 175 -4.08 5.70 20.96
C PRO A 175 -3.04 6.45 20.11
N LYS A 176 -1.78 6.55 20.58
CA LYS A 176 -0.69 7.19 19.80
C LYS A 176 -0.15 6.29 18.69
N THR A 177 -0.16 4.98 18.89
CA THR A 177 0.35 3.98 17.92
C THR A 177 -0.75 3.32 17.10
N GLN A 178 -2.03 3.60 17.41
CA GLN A 178 -3.18 3.12 16.66
C GLN A 178 -3.10 3.59 15.21
N ARG A 179 -3.38 2.68 14.29
CA ARG A 179 -3.47 2.96 12.84
C ARG A 179 -4.81 3.68 12.53
N SER A 180 -5.56 3.29 11.56
CA SER A 180 -6.84 3.93 11.30
C SER A 180 -7.82 3.75 12.48
N THR A 181 -8.52 4.81 12.81
CA THR A 181 -9.64 4.79 13.77
C THR A 181 -10.97 4.59 13.04
N ARG A 182 -12.00 4.19 13.77
CA ARG A 182 -13.35 4.06 13.21
C ARG A 182 -13.89 5.41 12.68
N GLU A 183 -13.66 6.49 13.40
CA GLU A 183 -14.02 7.85 13.00
C GLU A 183 -13.29 8.26 11.72
N GLY A 184 -12.03 7.88 11.58
CA GLY A 184 -11.22 8.18 10.41
C GLY A 184 -11.73 7.51 9.14
N VAL A 185 -12.04 6.22 9.20
CA VAL A 185 -12.60 5.50 8.05
C VAL A 185 -14.04 5.93 7.76
N GLN A 186 -14.82 6.29 8.79
CA GLN A 186 -16.17 6.83 8.61
C GLN A 186 -16.12 8.17 7.88
N TYR A 187 -15.27 9.10 8.33
CA TYR A 187 -15.10 10.40 7.68
C TYR A 187 -14.65 10.24 6.20
N ALA A 188 -13.77 9.30 5.94
CA ALA A 188 -13.33 8.99 4.57
C ALA A 188 -14.48 8.49 3.70
N ALA A 189 -15.35 7.62 4.22
CA ALA A 189 -16.52 7.14 3.52
C ALA A 189 -17.57 8.24 3.29
N ASP A 190 -17.77 9.16 4.26
CA ASP A 190 -18.62 10.34 4.10
C ASP A 190 -18.11 11.25 2.99
N PHE A 191 -16.81 11.54 3.00
CA PHE A 191 -16.16 12.34 1.95
C PHE A 191 -16.36 11.73 0.55
N ALA A 192 -16.23 10.42 0.45
CA ALA A 192 -16.39 9.70 -0.82
C ALA A 192 -17.85 9.53 -1.26
N GLY A 193 -18.82 9.95 -0.45
CA GLY A 193 -20.25 9.82 -0.75
C GLY A 193 -20.75 8.38 -0.66
N VAL A 194 -20.04 7.49 0.04
CA VAL A 194 -20.52 6.11 0.26
C VAL A 194 -21.75 6.14 1.12
N SER A 195 -22.86 5.54 0.66
CA SER A 195 -24.11 5.49 1.43
C SER A 195 -23.94 4.66 2.70
N GLY A 196 -24.69 4.98 3.77
CA GLY A 196 -24.62 4.26 5.04
C GLY A 196 -24.88 2.75 4.91
N GLY A 197 -25.83 2.37 4.06
CA GLY A 197 -26.15 0.95 3.80
C GLY A 197 -25.09 0.18 2.97
N ALA A 198 -24.15 0.89 2.36
CA ALA A 198 -23.06 0.29 1.61
C ALA A 198 -21.76 0.13 2.42
N ARG A 199 -21.74 0.58 3.69
CA ARG A 199 -20.53 0.57 4.54
C ARG A 199 -20.52 -0.65 5.43
N ILE A 200 -19.43 -1.38 5.38
CA ILE A 200 -19.16 -2.53 6.23
C ILE A 200 -17.93 -2.21 7.07
N TYR A 201 -18.10 -2.08 8.38
CA TYR A 201 -17.00 -1.77 9.28
C TYR A 201 -16.42 -3.06 9.87
N ALA A 202 -15.10 -3.23 9.75
CA ALA A 202 -14.40 -4.40 10.21
C ALA A 202 -13.17 -4.02 11.07
N GLU A 203 -13.13 -4.56 12.27
CA GLU A 203 -12.03 -4.35 13.20
C GLU A 203 -10.93 -5.35 12.96
N LEU A 204 -9.68 -4.87 12.80
CA LEU A 204 -8.51 -5.69 12.56
C LEU A 204 -7.94 -6.25 13.86
N VAL A 205 -7.28 -7.40 13.73
CA VAL A 205 -6.52 -8.04 14.81
C VAL A 205 -5.06 -8.25 14.38
N TYR A 206 -4.15 -8.16 15.37
CA TYR A 206 -2.73 -8.42 15.15
C TYR A 206 -2.51 -9.80 14.47
N PRO A 207 -1.62 -9.91 13.50
CA PRO A 207 -0.61 -8.94 13.07
C PRO A 207 -1.04 -8.02 11.93
N HIS A 208 -2.30 -8.02 11.54
CA HIS A 208 -2.83 -7.26 10.40
C HIS A 208 -3.16 -5.83 10.81
N PHE A 209 -2.38 -4.86 10.33
CA PHE A 209 -2.49 -3.46 10.74
C PHE A 209 -3.22 -2.57 9.72
N HIS A 210 -3.48 -3.09 8.52
CA HIS A 210 -4.32 -2.48 7.48
C HIS A 210 -5.21 -3.53 6.83
N GLY A 211 -6.31 -3.10 6.25
CA GLY A 211 -7.25 -3.97 5.56
C GLY A 211 -6.65 -4.67 4.34
N ASP A 212 -5.78 -4.00 3.61
CA ASP A 212 -5.08 -4.55 2.44
C ASP A 212 -4.12 -5.71 2.77
N THR A 213 -3.89 -5.99 4.06
CA THR A 213 -3.16 -7.18 4.51
C THR A 213 -4.08 -8.38 4.78
N VAL A 214 -5.39 -8.15 4.81
CA VAL A 214 -6.41 -9.14 5.16
C VAL A 214 -7.27 -9.49 3.95
N HIS A 215 -7.52 -8.51 3.08
CA HIS A 215 -8.45 -8.70 1.98
C HIS A 215 -8.25 -7.70 0.85
N PHE A 216 -8.80 -8.06 -0.30
CA PHE A 216 -9.00 -7.16 -1.43
C PHE A 216 -10.30 -7.48 -2.15
N GLY A 217 -10.88 -6.48 -2.82
CA GLY A 217 -12.07 -6.69 -3.65
C GLY A 217 -11.70 -7.43 -4.93
N GLY A 218 -12.41 -8.51 -5.22
CA GLY A 218 -12.31 -9.27 -6.46
C GLY A 218 -13.48 -8.94 -7.41
N ARG A 219 -13.17 -8.72 -8.70
CA ARG A 219 -14.17 -8.56 -9.75
C ARG A 219 -13.99 -9.67 -10.77
N PRO A 220 -14.69 -10.80 -10.61
CA PRO A 220 -14.65 -11.88 -11.58
C PRO A 220 -15.09 -11.42 -12.97
N ALA A 221 -14.58 -12.07 -14.01
CA ALA A 221 -15.01 -11.80 -15.38
C ALA A 221 -16.51 -12.15 -15.59
N ALA A 222 -17.01 -13.12 -14.82
CA ALA A 222 -18.43 -13.49 -14.79
C ALA A 222 -18.89 -13.57 -13.34
N GLY A 223 -20.05 -12.95 -13.05
CA GLY A 223 -20.66 -12.96 -11.72
C GLY A 223 -20.48 -11.67 -10.92
N GLY A 224 -21.02 -11.67 -9.71
CA GLY A 224 -20.98 -10.51 -8.81
C GLY A 224 -19.59 -10.31 -8.17
N ALA A 225 -19.35 -9.13 -7.64
CA ALA A 225 -18.12 -8.83 -6.90
C ALA A 225 -17.91 -9.80 -5.73
N ARG A 226 -16.66 -10.09 -5.42
CA ARG A 226 -16.23 -10.97 -4.34
C ARG A 226 -15.23 -10.26 -3.45
N LEU A 227 -15.20 -10.63 -2.18
CA LEU A 227 -14.13 -10.28 -1.27
C LEU A 227 -13.18 -11.48 -1.12
N VAL A 228 -11.96 -11.34 -1.54
CA VAL A 228 -10.87 -12.29 -1.24
C VAL A 228 -10.39 -11.97 0.16
N HIS A 229 -10.53 -12.90 1.12
CA HIS A 229 -10.52 -12.54 2.53
C HIS A 229 -9.91 -13.61 3.43
N TYR A 230 -9.12 -13.18 4.39
CA TYR A 230 -8.64 -13.98 5.52
C TYR A 230 -9.47 -13.69 6.78
N ALA A 231 -10.31 -14.63 7.17
CA ALA A 231 -11.21 -14.48 8.31
C ALA A 231 -10.48 -14.24 9.65
N GLY A 232 -9.29 -14.85 9.84
CA GLY A 232 -8.47 -14.70 11.04
C GLY A 232 -7.83 -13.33 11.24
N GLY A 233 -7.96 -12.41 10.27
CA GLY A 233 -7.48 -11.03 10.36
C GLY A 233 -8.45 -10.06 11.01
N LEU A 234 -9.68 -10.50 11.35
CA LEU A 234 -10.71 -9.66 11.95
C LEU A 234 -11.04 -10.09 13.38
N TRP A 235 -11.36 -9.10 14.23
CA TRP A 235 -11.71 -9.30 15.62
C TRP A 235 -13.09 -9.96 15.79
N GLY A 236 -13.17 -10.92 16.69
CA GLY A 236 -14.43 -11.55 17.12
C GLY A 236 -15.18 -12.20 15.95
N ASP A 237 -16.45 -11.83 15.78
CA ASP A 237 -17.33 -12.29 14.72
C ASP A 237 -17.25 -11.43 13.44
N GLY A 238 -16.25 -10.56 13.34
CA GLY A 238 -16.10 -9.58 12.25
C GLY A 238 -16.17 -10.21 10.85
N ALA A 239 -15.54 -11.37 10.65
CA ALA A 239 -15.58 -12.07 9.37
C ALA A 239 -16.97 -12.55 8.98
N ALA A 240 -17.74 -13.06 9.96
CA ALA A 240 -19.12 -13.49 9.73
C ALA A 240 -20.02 -12.30 9.36
N ARG A 241 -19.87 -11.17 10.07
CA ARG A 241 -20.62 -9.93 9.75
C ARG A 241 -20.28 -9.38 8.36
N VAL A 242 -19.00 -9.39 7.99
CA VAL A 242 -18.58 -8.99 6.64
C VAL A 242 -19.21 -9.90 5.58
N ALA A 243 -19.17 -11.21 5.79
CA ALA A 243 -19.79 -12.17 4.87
C ALA A 243 -21.31 -11.95 4.74
N GLU A 244 -22.01 -11.80 5.87
CA GLU A 244 -23.45 -11.53 5.89
C GLU A 244 -23.80 -10.24 5.15
N ALA A 245 -23.10 -9.16 5.42
CA ALA A 245 -23.31 -7.86 4.77
C ALA A 245 -23.07 -7.89 3.27
N LEU A 246 -22.16 -8.75 2.80
CA LEU A 246 -21.89 -8.97 1.37
C LEU A 246 -22.86 -9.94 0.69
N GLY A 247 -23.87 -10.45 1.40
CA GLY A 247 -24.88 -11.38 0.85
C GLY A 247 -24.57 -12.85 1.11
N GLY A 248 -23.69 -13.16 2.06
CA GLY A 248 -23.40 -14.50 2.53
C GLY A 248 -22.05 -15.06 2.08
N ALA A 249 -21.77 -16.30 2.46
CA ALA A 249 -20.50 -16.96 2.21
C ALA A 249 -20.11 -17.04 0.71
N GLY A 250 -21.07 -17.05 -0.20
CA GLY A 250 -20.81 -17.04 -1.64
C GLY A 250 -20.15 -15.77 -2.16
N ALA A 251 -20.16 -14.68 -1.39
CA ALA A 251 -19.47 -13.44 -1.72
C ALA A 251 -18.00 -13.43 -1.26
N ILE A 252 -17.57 -14.45 -0.50
CA ILE A 252 -16.22 -14.56 0.07
C ILE A 252 -15.40 -15.61 -0.68
N VAL A 253 -14.17 -15.27 -1.01
CA VAL A 253 -13.12 -16.21 -1.44
C VAL A 253 -12.12 -16.30 -0.29
N PRO A 254 -12.04 -17.44 0.39
CA PRO A 254 -11.22 -17.56 1.57
C PRO A 254 -9.73 -17.58 1.23
N ILE A 255 -8.92 -16.89 2.03
CA ILE A 255 -7.46 -17.03 2.05
C ILE A 255 -7.11 -17.96 3.21
N GLY A 256 -6.28 -18.95 2.96
CA GLY A 256 -5.72 -19.82 3.99
C GLY A 256 -4.76 -19.04 4.93
N ARG A 257 -4.61 -19.53 6.16
CA ARG A 257 -3.74 -18.86 7.15
C ARG A 257 -2.30 -18.72 6.66
N GLU A 258 -1.73 -19.77 6.09
CA GLU A 258 -0.36 -19.75 5.57
C GLU A 258 -0.19 -18.70 4.47
N ASP A 259 -1.11 -18.66 3.51
CA ASP A 259 -1.10 -17.65 2.46
C ASP A 259 -1.27 -16.23 3.02
N ALA A 260 -2.17 -16.06 4.01
CA ALA A 260 -2.45 -14.75 4.57
C ALA A 260 -1.31 -14.20 5.44
N VAL A 261 -0.74 -15.04 6.30
CA VAL A 261 0.21 -14.62 7.35
C VAL A 261 1.65 -14.72 6.87
N ASP A 262 1.99 -15.80 6.16
CA ASP A 262 3.37 -16.08 5.77
C ASP A 262 3.69 -15.54 4.37
N GLN A 263 2.69 -15.47 3.48
CA GLN A 263 2.84 -15.01 2.10
C GLN A 263 2.14 -13.67 1.80
N TYR A 264 1.38 -13.13 2.75
CA TYR A 264 0.69 -11.85 2.60
C TYR A 264 -0.28 -11.79 1.40
N ALA A 265 -0.96 -12.90 1.13
CA ALA A 265 -1.88 -13.02 0.00
C ALA A 265 -3.00 -11.97 0.00
N GLY A 266 -3.41 -11.46 1.17
CA GLY A 266 -4.34 -10.33 1.29
C GLY A 266 -3.81 -9.05 0.64
N ASN A 267 -2.48 -8.89 0.57
CA ASN A 267 -1.83 -7.74 -0.05
C ASN A 267 -1.60 -7.91 -1.57
N SER A 268 -2.39 -8.75 -2.20
CA SER A 268 -2.47 -8.86 -3.64
C SER A 268 -3.21 -7.68 -4.26
N ARG A 269 -2.98 -7.41 -5.55
CA ARG A 269 -3.61 -6.30 -6.25
C ARG A 269 -4.37 -6.79 -7.48
N GLN A 270 -5.69 -6.66 -7.48
CA GLN A 270 -6.45 -6.89 -8.68
C GLN A 270 -6.23 -5.78 -9.70
N VAL A 271 -6.03 -6.18 -10.95
CA VAL A 271 -5.97 -5.36 -12.15
C VAL A 271 -7.07 -5.87 -13.10
N GLU A 272 -7.29 -5.25 -14.23
CA GLU A 272 -8.44 -5.52 -15.13
C GLU A 272 -8.73 -7.02 -15.36
N ARG A 273 -7.74 -7.81 -15.80
CA ARG A 273 -7.94 -9.22 -16.14
C ARG A 273 -7.43 -10.21 -15.09
N GLY A 274 -6.78 -9.73 -14.05
CA GLY A 274 -6.16 -10.65 -13.11
C GLY A 274 -5.68 -10.00 -11.83
N VAL A 275 -4.80 -10.71 -11.14
CA VAL A 275 -4.30 -10.34 -9.82
C VAL A 275 -2.78 -10.46 -9.78
N LEU A 276 -2.13 -9.40 -9.34
CA LEU A 276 -0.72 -9.44 -8.94
C LEU A 276 -0.65 -10.06 -7.54
N VAL A 277 0.09 -11.14 -7.40
CA VAL A 277 0.21 -11.88 -6.14
C VAL A 277 1.67 -11.96 -5.71
N PRO A 278 1.99 -12.02 -4.40
CA PRO A 278 3.31 -12.38 -3.93
C PRO A 278 3.76 -13.74 -4.46
N ASP A 279 5.05 -13.92 -4.74
CA ASP A 279 5.58 -15.14 -5.36
C ASP A 279 5.38 -16.43 -4.54
N GLY A 280 5.33 -16.30 -3.21
CA GLY A 280 5.21 -17.42 -2.28
C GLY A 280 3.80 -17.97 -2.07
N VAL A 281 2.76 -17.39 -2.68
CA VAL A 281 1.37 -17.88 -2.47
C VAL A 281 1.19 -19.31 -2.98
N SER A 282 0.29 -20.08 -2.32
CA SER A 282 0.01 -21.46 -2.66
C SER A 282 -0.72 -21.61 -4.00
N THR A 283 -0.57 -22.78 -4.61
CA THR A 283 -1.35 -23.15 -5.80
C THR A 283 -2.86 -23.18 -5.51
N ALA A 284 -3.25 -23.53 -4.29
CA ALA A 284 -4.66 -23.53 -3.89
C ALA A 284 -5.27 -22.12 -3.94
N PHE A 285 -4.52 -21.11 -3.48
CA PHE A 285 -4.95 -19.72 -3.56
C PHE A 285 -5.06 -19.24 -5.02
N GLU A 286 -4.08 -19.56 -5.86
CA GLU A 286 -4.17 -19.23 -7.29
C GLU A 286 -5.33 -19.93 -7.99
N THR A 287 -5.57 -21.22 -7.68
CA THR A 287 -6.72 -21.95 -8.23
C THR A 287 -8.02 -21.24 -7.86
N ALA A 288 -8.19 -20.79 -6.61
CA ALA A 288 -9.37 -20.07 -6.19
C ALA A 288 -9.58 -18.75 -6.97
N LEU A 289 -8.49 -18.07 -7.35
CA LEU A 289 -8.55 -16.87 -8.22
C LEU A 289 -8.88 -17.24 -9.67
N HIS A 290 -8.30 -18.32 -10.19
CA HIS A 290 -8.60 -18.83 -11.54
C HIS A 290 -10.05 -19.27 -11.69
N ASP A 291 -10.65 -19.86 -10.65
CA ASP A 291 -12.07 -20.24 -10.62
C ASP A 291 -13.00 -19.02 -10.72
N LEU A 292 -12.48 -17.82 -10.36
CA LEU A 292 -13.14 -16.55 -10.59
C LEU A 292 -12.90 -15.98 -12.00
N GLY A 293 -12.14 -16.66 -12.85
CA GLY A 293 -11.72 -16.17 -14.17
C GLY A 293 -10.66 -15.07 -14.09
N LEU A 294 -9.90 -14.99 -13.00
CA LEU A 294 -8.80 -14.02 -12.83
C LEU A 294 -7.47 -14.69 -13.14
N GLU A 295 -6.69 -14.09 -14.04
CA GLU A 295 -5.30 -14.48 -14.27
C GLU A 295 -4.47 -14.12 -13.04
N THR A 296 -3.50 -14.95 -12.66
CA THR A 296 -2.53 -14.61 -11.61
C THR A 296 -1.18 -14.29 -12.21
N ARG A 297 -0.52 -13.28 -11.64
CA ARG A 297 0.87 -12.96 -11.94
C ARG A 297 1.67 -12.85 -10.66
N ARG A 298 2.58 -13.77 -10.46
CA ARG A 298 3.50 -13.78 -9.33
C ARG A 298 4.57 -12.71 -9.46
N LEU A 299 4.87 -12.05 -8.36
CA LEU A 299 5.90 -11.02 -8.26
C LEU A 299 6.93 -11.40 -7.19
N PRO A 300 8.21 -11.52 -7.55
CA PRO A 300 9.28 -11.79 -6.59
C PRO A 300 9.63 -10.50 -5.84
N LEU A 301 8.89 -10.19 -4.79
CA LEU A 301 9.04 -8.95 -4.01
C LEU A 301 9.92 -9.19 -2.77
N PHE A 302 11.19 -9.52 -2.97
CA PHE A 302 12.10 -9.83 -1.87
C PHE A 302 12.50 -8.59 -1.07
N GLU A 303 12.87 -7.50 -1.73
CA GLU A 303 13.25 -6.25 -1.06
C GLU A 303 12.01 -5.50 -0.56
N LEU A 304 10.98 -5.35 -1.40
CA LEU A 304 9.76 -4.63 -1.04
C LEU A 304 8.93 -5.37 0.00
N PHE A 305 8.68 -6.66 -0.19
CA PHE A 305 7.89 -7.45 0.75
C PHE A 305 8.75 -8.00 1.88
N GLY A 306 9.83 -8.70 1.54
CA GLY A 306 10.65 -9.42 2.51
C GLY A 306 11.36 -8.52 3.52
N LYS A 307 11.75 -7.31 3.13
CA LYS A 307 12.48 -6.37 4.00
C LYS A 307 11.67 -5.15 4.40
N ALA A 308 10.89 -4.59 3.48
CA ALA A 308 10.14 -3.37 3.75
C ALA A 308 8.68 -3.59 4.15
N GLY A 309 8.13 -4.77 3.90
CA GLY A 309 6.82 -5.15 4.40
C GLY A 309 5.64 -4.76 3.53
N GLY A 310 5.87 -4.46 2.26
CA GLY A 310 4.81 -4.07 1.34
C GLY A 310 4.74 -4.95 0.10
N GLY A 311 3.62 -5.65 -0.08
CA GLY A 311 3.29 -6.38 -1.30
C GLY A 311 2.72 -5.49 -2.40
N PRO A 312 2.13 -6.09 -3.45
CA PRO A 312 1.58 -5.35 -4.59
C PRO A 312 0.53 -4.31 -4.22
N ALA A 313 -0.33 -4.61 -3.22
CA ALA A 313 -1.34 -3.67 -2.77
C ALA A 313 -0.71 -2.45 -2.09
N CYS A 314 0.21 -2.67 -1.14
CA CYS A 314 0.89 -1.58 -0.45
C CYS A 314 1.65 -0.65 -1.41
N ALA A 315 2.24 -1.20 -2.48
CA ALA A 315 3.03 -0.44 -3.44
C ALA A 315 2.18 0.35 -4.46
N THR A 316 0.84 0.21 -4.45
CA THR A 316 -0.04 0.79 -5.47
C THR A 316 -1.23 1.51 -4.84
N LEU A 317 -1.66 2.60 -5.46
CA LEU A 317 -2.89 3.31 -5.14
C LEU A 317 -3.90 3.14 -6.29
N TYR A 318 -5.13 2.78 -5.96
CA TYR A 318 -6.21 2.84 -6.93
C TYR A 318 -6.63 4.28 -7.18
N LEU A 319 -6.63 4.66 -8.45
CA LEU A 319 -7.29 5.86 -8.93
C LEU A 319 -8.66 5.51 -9.51
N PRO A 320 -9.63 6.43 -9.48
CA PRO A 320 -10.97 6.17 -10.00
C PRO A 320 -10.94 5.74 -11.47
N ARG A 321 -11.78 4.76 -11.84
CA ARG A 321 -11.86 4.27 -13.23
C ARG A 321 -12.33 5.30 -14.24
N ASN A 322 -13.09 6.29 -13.78
CA ASN A 322 -13.54 7.42 -14.60
C ASN A 322 -12.53 8.58 -14.66
N LEU A 323 -11.30 8.35 -14.17
CA LEU A 323 -10.18 9.27 -14.39
C LEU A 323 -9.73 9.19 -15.85
N GLU A 324 -9.92 10.27 -16.58
CA GLU A 324 -9.52 10.39 -17.98
C GLU A 324 -8.20 11.16 -18.06
N LEU A 325 -7.19 10.52 -18.63
CA LEU A 325 -5.88 11.12 -18.88
C LEU A 325 -5.47 10.88 -20.33
N PRO A 326 -4.78 11.82 -20.98
CA PRO A 326 -4.23 11.63 -22.32
C PRO A 326 -3.38 10.36 -22.42
N LYS A 327 -3.34 9.73 -23.60
CA LYS A 327 -2.53 8.52 -23.82
C LYS A 327 -1.03 8.77 -23.64
N ASP A 328 -0.60 9.98 -23.94
CA ASP A 328 0.76 10.48 -23.81
C ASP A 328 1.00 11.22 -22.50
N PHE A 329 0.10 11.07 -21.52
CA PHE A 329 0.25 11.72 -20.21
C PHE A 329 1.61 11.37 -19.59
N PRO A 330 2.40 12.38 -19.17
CA PRO A 330 3.81 12.16 -18.79
C PRO A 330 4.04 11.23 -17.62
N LEU A 331 3.04 10.95 -16.78
CA LEU A 331 3.17 10.00 -15.67
C LEU A 331 2.75 8.58 -16.04
N ARG A 332 2.24 8.31 -17.25
CA ARG A 332 1.96 6.92 -17.63
C ARG A 332 3.25 6.12 -17.71
N TYR A 333 3.26 4.98 -17.06
CA TYR A 333 4.43 4.09 -17.11
C TYR A 333 4.77 3.68 -18.55
N SER A 334 3.78 3.45 -19.40
CA SER A 334 3.97 3.15 -20.80
C SER A 334 4.76 4.26 -21.54
N VAL A 335 4.60 5.53 -21.15
CA VAL A 335 5.34 6.68 -21.70
C VAL A 335 6.75 6.78 -21.07
N ARG A 336 6.86 6.50 -19.77
CA ARG A 336 8.12 6.66 -19.00
C ARG A 336 8.99 5.40 -18.93
N ARG A 337 8.57 4.32 -19.54
CA ARG A 337 9.21 3.00 -19.41
C ARG A 337 10.72 3.03 -19.70
N GLU A 338 11.10 3.72 -20.75
CA GLU A 338 12.51 3.84 -21.13
C GLU A 338 13.30 4.72 -20.16
N GLU A 339 12.72 5.80 -19.70
CA GLU A 339 13.32 6.65 -18.67
C GLU A 339 13.49 5.86 -17.36
N ALA A 340 12.47 5.12 -16.93
CA ALA A 340 12.54 4.27 -15.74
C ALA A 340 13.67 3.24 -15.84
N ARG A 341 13.87 2.62 -17.00
CA ARG A 341 14.98 1.70 -17.24
C ARG A 341 16.35 2.37 -17.16
N ARG A 342 16.49 3.56 -17.75
CA ARG A 342 17.75 4.33 -17.66
C ARG A 342 18.07 4.77 -16.23
N ARG A 343 17.08 5.12 -15.44
CA ARG A 343 17.28 5.47 -14.02
C ARG A 343 17.79 4.29 -13.21
N ARG A 344 17.29 3.08 -13.49
CA ARG A 344 17.74 1.85 -12.87
C ARG A 344 19.28 1.68 -12.89
N GLU A 345 19.91 2.06 -13.98
CA GLU A 345 21.37 1.92 -14.16
C GLU A 345 22.17 2.80 -13.20
N ARG A 346 21.57 3.88 -12.70
CA ARG A 346 22.19 4.81 -11.75
C ARG A 346 21.97 4.42 -10.30
N ILE A 347 21.06 3.49 -10.02
CA ILE A 347 20.72 3.09 -8.66
C ILE A 347 21.78 2.14 -8.13
N PRO A 348 22.28 2.35 -6.90
CA PRO A 348 23.27 1.45 -6.28
C PRO A 348 22.76 0.01 -6.20
N GLU A 349 23.66 -0.94 -6.37
CA GLU A 349 23.31 -2.36 -6.31
C GLU A 349 23.06 -2.81 -4.88
N GLU A 350 23.89 -2.35 -3.95
CA GLU A 350 23.79 -2.67 -2.53
C GLU A 350 24.10 -1.45 -1.67
N VAL A 351 23.33 -1.32 -0.59
CA VAL A 351 23.57 -0.33 0.48
C VAL A 351 23.52 -1.05 1.81
N ARG A 352 24.46 -0.73 2.70
CA ARG A 352 24.50 -1.24 4.07
C ARG A 352 23.95 -0.19 5.01
N VAL A 353 23.00 -0.60 5.86
CA VAL A 353 22.47 0.27 6.92
C VAL A 353 23.38 0.17 8.14
N ASP A 354 23.88 1.31 8.62
CA ASP A 354 24.71 1.34 9.85
C ASP A 354 23.82 1.02 11.08
N PRO A 355 24.08 -0.07 11.82
CA PRO A 355 23.29 -0.43 12.99
C PRO A 355 23.23 0.68 14.04
N ARG A 356 24.28 1.49 14.18
CA ARG A 356 24.36 2.59 15.15
C ARG A 356 23.32 3.67 14.91
N TRP A 357 22.75 3.74 13.72
CA TRP A 357 21.69 4.69 13.39
C TRP A 357 20.41 4.43 14.19
N PHE A 358 20.20 3.21 14.66
CA PHE A 358 19.06 2.81 15.49
C PHE A 358 19.38 2.88 16.99
N GLU A 359 20.67 3.01 17.38
CA GLU A 359 21.08 3.12 18.76
C GLU A 359 20.56 4.44 19.37
N GLY A 360 19.79 4.33 20.45
CA GLY A 360 19.19 5.47 21.16
C GLY A 360 17.75 5.83 20.80
N ARG A 361 17.14 5.23 19.78
CA ARG A 361 15.75 5.52 19.37
C ARG A 361 14.71 4.49 19.84
N THR A 362 15.14 3.39 20.44
CA THR A 362 14.26 2.34 20.98
C THR A 362 13.67 2.68 22.36
N ARG A 363 13.90 3.88 22.88
CA ARG A 363 13.47 4.33 24.21
C ARG A 363 12.55 5.56 24.15
N GLY A 364 11.63 5.59 23.23
CA GLY A 364 10.65 6.65 23.15
C GLY A 364 9.24 6.09 22.90
#